data_830931cd6fd0570217bdf97633ca8734
#
_entry.id   830931cd6fd0570217bdf97633ca8734
#
_cell.length_a   1.000
_cell.length_b   1.000
_cell.length_c   1.000
_cell.angle_alpha   90.00
_cell.angle_beta   90.00
_cell.angle_gamma   90.00
#
_symmetry.space_group_name_H-M   'P 1'
#
loop_
_entity.id
_entity.type
_entity.pdbx_description
1 polymer ?
#
loop_
_entity_poly.entity_id
_entity_poly.type
_entity_poly.pdbx_seq_one_letter_code
_entity_poly.pdbx_strand_id
1 'polypeptide(L)'
;MGGTLQADLLQASAVMSFQASRRQFLATAGAASLLPVALRAAPASDTGLNDFLAAEFKTQLRRDPQFATVIGAEADHGAWTIRSEAYLAEEQSLAREALAKLAGFPTGALSPGGRVSHRLYEDAQRRTLRDYDWRLQSYAFTKMDGPYTAAPSFLANYHRVRSLKDAQDYVARLRTLPSYLDNAALDLKRRAERGMIPPAFNFPIMLEATRGVITGKPFDNGPADTMLLDDFKKKVAAAGFAEPQRTQLLLEAESALRERVGPAYARMIDTIKEVGAKATASNGVWALPDGDGFYRNQILDETTLPLEPDAIHRLGLAEVARLREEMARIAAKVKFNGPVDAFISGLLKDPKFIEPDTDDGRGRFLAQATQIIADMRRELPRFFSLLPKAPIEVRRVETFREDTTASAFYERGSPDGSRPGAFYANLKHMADNPTWQLQSLCYHEGVPGHHMQIAIAQELSDVPAFRRFVLHTAYVEGWGLYAERFPEEYGFYQDPYADAGRISGELLRACRLVADTGIHFKRWSREQAIQFMVANSASTEGDCIGEVERYFCWPGQALAYKVGMNRILELRERAKRDMGPRFDIRGFHDTVLSNGSVTLPMLDEMISDYSRRPA
;
A
#
# COMPACT_ATOMS: atom_id res chain seq x y z
N MET A 1 8.13 5.76 -13.74
CA MET A 1 7.52 6.76 -12.83
C MET A 1 6.28 6.12 -12.23
N GLY A 2 6.38 5.50 -11.10
CA GLY A 2 5.24 4.87 -10.45
C GLY A 2 5.56 4.50 -9.00
N GLY A 3 4.92 5.15 -8.05
CA GLY A 3 5.15 4.82 -6.65
C GLY A 3 4.45 5.64 -5.58
N THR A 4 3.62 6.62 -5.92
CA THR A 4 3.09 7.56 -4.92
C THR A 4 1.85 7.11 -4.16
N LEU A 5 1.08 6.16 -4.66
CA LEU A 5 -0.19 5.76 -4.02
C LEU A 5 -0.07 4.57 -3.07
N GLN A 6 0.95 3.75 -3.20
CA GLN A 6 1.11 2.59 -2.33
C GLN A 6 1.69 2.96 -0.96
N ALA A 7 2.52 4.01 -0.89
CA ALA A 7 3.03 4.54 0.38
C ALA A 7 1.97 5.33 1.15
N ASP A 8 1.17 6.15 0.47
CA ASP A 8 0.05 6.86 1.10
C ASP A 8 -1.01 5.90 1.66
N LEU A 9 -1.23 4.75 1.01
CA LEU A 9 -2.11 3.69 1.51
C LEU A 9 -1.50 2.91 2.69
N LEU A 10 -0.19 2.75 2.73
CA LEU A 10 0.50 2.10 3.85
C LEU A 10 0.64 3.04 5.06
N GLN A 11 0.77 4.35 4.87
CA GLN A 11 0.79 5.35 5.94
C GLN A 11 -0.61 5.79 6.40
N ALA A 12 -1.63 5.73 5.54
CA ALA A 12 -3.02 6.00 5.89
C ALA A 12 -3.73 4.84 6.61
N SER A 13 -3.05 3.75 6.85
CA SER A 13 -3.63 2.52 7.37
C SER A 13 -3.56 2.43 8.88
N ALA A 14 -4.32 3.23 9.57
CA ALA A 14 -4.74 2.95 10.94
C ALA A 14 -6.18 3.43 11.14
N VAL A 15 -7.07 2.55 11.28
CA VAL A 15 -8.19 2.33 12.21
C VAL A 15 -9.59 2.89 11.97
N MET A 16 -10.62 2.10 12.16
CA MET A 16 -12.07 2.40 12.07
C MET A 16 -12.91 2.22 13.31
N SER A 17 -14.07 2.83 13.33
CA SER A 17 -15.24 2.35 14.07
C SER A 17 -16.56 2.61 13.35
N PHE A 18 -17.54 1.71 13.63
CA PHE A 18 -18.88 1.70 13.06
C PHE A 18 -19.95 1.92 14.11
N GLN A 19 -21.00 2.65 13.74
CA GLN A 19 -22.33 2.46 14.30
C GLN A 19 -23.32 2.24 13.15
N ALA A 20 -23.93 1.07 13.12
CA ALA A 20 -25.03 0.77 12.22
C ALA A 20 -26.35 1.25 12.83
N SER A 21 -27.10 2.09 12.14
CA SER A 21 -28.50 2.37 12.48
C SER A 21 -29.37 1.18 12.05
N ARG A 22 -30.12 0.64 13.02
CA ARG A 22 -31.21 -0.32 12.78
C ARG A 22 -32.38 0.41 12.10
N ARG A 23 -32.76 -0.01 10.88
CA ARG A 23 -34.16 -0.18 10.47
C ARG A 23 -34.27 -0.73 9.04
N GLN A 24 -35.11 -1.77 8.97
CA GLN A 24 -35.81 -2.33 7.82
C GLN A 24 -35.04 -3.27 6.86
N PHE A 25 -35.18 -4.55 7.12
CA PHE A 25 -35.58 -5.52 6.08
C PHE A 25 -36.34 -6.68 6.76
N LEU A 26 -37.63 -6.78 6.46
CA LEU A 26 -38.47 -7.96 6.72
C LEU A 26 -38.81 -8.60 5.35
N ALA A 27 -38.76 -9.92 5.41
CA ALA A 27 -39.42 -10.89 4.53
C ALA A 27 -38.71 -11.35 3.26
N THR A 28 -38.15 -12.55 3.26
CA THR A 28 -38.82 -13.77 2.77
C THR A 28 -38.02 -15.01 3.21
N ALA A 29 -38.75 -15.99 3.74
CA ALA A 29 -38.24 -17.21 4.31
C ALA A 29 -37.85 -18.23 3.24
N GLY A 30 -36.65 -18.82 3.38
CA GLY A 30 -36.26 -20.08 2.77
C GLY A 30 -35.44 -20.84 3.83
N ALA A 31 -36.02 -21.91 4.35
CA ALA A 31 -35.44 -22.70 5.43
C ALA A 31 -34.22 -23.50 4.92
N ALA A 32 -33.03 -23.10 5.32
CA ALA A 32 -31.85 -23.94 5.38
C ALA A 32 -31.40 -23.97 6.85
N SER A 33 -31.32 -25.14 7.44
CA SER A 33 -30.93 -25.38 8.82
C SER A 33 -29.50 -24.90 9.07
N LEU A 34 -29.37 -23.68 9.59
CA LEU A 34 -28.13 -23.14 10.16
C LEU A 34 -28.09 -23.57 11.63
N LEU A 35 -27.16 -24.45 11.96
CA LEU A 35 -26.72 -24.64 13.33
C LEU A 35 -26.24 -23.27 13.85
N PRO A 36 -26.71 -22.82 15.04
CA PRO A 36 -26.27 -21.58 15.61
C PRO A 36 -24.79 -21.71 16.00
N VAL A 37 -23.91 -20.97 15.31
CA VAL A 37 -22.61 -20.65 15.88
C VAL A 37 -22.91 -19.85 17.14
N ALA A 38 -22.78 -20.47 18.29
CA ALA A 38 -22.93 -19.80 19.57
C ALA A 38 -21.87 -18.68 19.61
N LEU A 39 -22.32 -17.43 19.57
CA LEU A 39 -21.50 -16.28 19.95
C LEU A 39 -21.02 -16.57 21.40
N ARG A 40 -19.77 -17.01 21.52
CA ARG A 40 -19.12 -17.07 22.82
C ARG A 40 -18.97 -15.65 23.30
N ALA A 41 -19.64 -15.28 24.38
CA ALA A 41 -19.39 -14.02 25.05
C ALA A 41 -17.87 -13.87 25.32
N ALA A 42 -17.29 -12.74 24.95
CA ALA A 42 -15.90 -12.48 25.23
C ALA A 42 -15.66 -12.60 26.74
N PRO A 43 -14.49 -13.14 27.19
CA PRO A 43 -14.12 -13.10 28.60
C PRO A 43 -14.20 -11.66 29.13
N ALA A 44 -14.56 -11.48 30.40
CA ALA A 44 -14.68 -10.15 31.00
C ALA A 44 -13.39 -9.30 30.85
N SER A 45 -12.23 -9.96 30.82
CA SER A 45 -10.93 -9.37 30.54
C SER A 45 -10.78 -8.83 29.11
N ASP A 46 -11.36 -9.50 28.09
CA ASP A 46 -11.34 -9.03 26.70
C ASP A 46 -12.29 -7.82 26.53
N THR A 47 -13.40 -7.76 27.24
CA THR A 47 -14.31 -6.61 27.19
C THR A 47 -13.60 -5.34 27.63
N GLY A 48 -12.90 -5.36 28.76
CA GLY A 48 -12.15 -4.20 29.23
C GLY A 48 -11.03 -3.77 28.28
N LEU A 49 -10.29 -4.73 27.70
CA LEU A 49 -9.29 -4.45 26.68
C LEU A 49 -9.93 -3.84 25.43
N ASN A 50 -11.03 -4.38 24.95
CA ASN A 50 -11.71 -3.89 23.75
C ASN A 50 -12.28 -2.48 23.95
N ASP A 51 -12.81 -2.16 25.13
CA ASP A 51 -13.28 -0.81 25.48
C ASP A 51 -12.12 0.19 25.49
N PHE A 52 -10.97 -0.20 26.08
CA PHE A 52 -9.75 0.60 26.04
C PHE A 52 -9.30 0.85 24.59
N LEU A 53 -9.16 -0.20 23.78
CA LEU A 53 -8.71 -0.10 22.39
C LEU A 53 -9.68 0.75 21.55
N ALA A 54 -10.98 0.66 21.80
CA ALA A 54 -11.98 1.48 21.12
C ALA A 54 -11.86 2.97 21.49
N ALA A 55 -11.54 3.29 22.75
CA ALA A 55 -11.33 4.67 23.20
C ALA A 55 -10.06 5.29 22.62
N GLU A 56 -8.95 4.54 22.64
CA GLU A 56 -7.68 4.95 22.02
C GLU A 56 -7.87 5.23 20.52
N PHE A 57 -8.63 4.37 19.87
CA PHE A 57 -8.99 4.49 18.46
C PHE A 57 -9.78 5.76 18.14
N LYS A 58 -10.79 6.09 18.91
CA LYS A 58 -11.51 7.36 18.76
C LYS A 58 -10.59 8.56 18.94
N THR A 59 -9.63 8.46 19.85
CA THR A 59 -8.63 9.50 20.05
C THR A 59 -7.77 9.70 18.82
N GLN A 60 -7.30 8.60 18.21
CA GLN A 60 -6.55 8.65 16.97
C GLN A 60 -7.36 9.27 15.83
N LEU A 61 -8.62 8.87 15.63
CA LEU A 61 -9.47 9.44 14.58
C LEU A 61 -9.67 10.95 14.71
N ARG A 62 -9.82 11.46 15.94
CA ARG A 62 -9.89 12.92 16.19
C ARG A 62 -8.60 13.64 15.83
N ARG A 63 -7.45 12.99 16.01
CA ARG A 63 -6.13 13.55 15.70
C ARG A 63 -5.78 13.43 14.22
N ASP A 64 -6.39 12.48 13.51
CA ASP A 64 -6.16 12.24 12.08
C ASP A 64 -7.46 12.35 11.25
N PRO A 65 -7.92 13.59 10.97
CA PRO A 65 -9.13 13.82 10.20
C PRO A 65 -9.03 13.37 8.74
N GLN A 66 -7.81 13.29 8.17
CA GLN A 66 -7.62 12.74 6.82
C GLN A 66 -7.91 11.25 6.83
N PHE A 67 -7.34 10.53 7.77
CA PHE A 67 -7.60 9.11 7.92
C PHE A 67 -9.09 8.83 8.21
N ALA A 68 -9.70 9.58 9.13
CA ALA A 68 -11.13 9.47 9.40
C ALA A 68 -11.98 9.66 8.13
N THR A 69 -11.59 10.59 7.25
CA THR A 69 -12.27 10.80 5.95
C THR A 69 -12.10 9.59 5.02
N VAL A 70 -10.89 9.03 4.91
CA VAL A 70 -10.60 7.85 4.07
C VAL A 70 -11.51 6.68 4.43
N ILE A 71 -11.75 6.48 5.71
CA ILE A 71 -12.53 5.35 6.22
C ILE A 71 -14.02 5.66 6.43
N GLY A 72 -14.44 6.91 6.23
CA GLY A 72 -15.82 7.35 6.43
C GLY A 72 -16.25 7.39 7.89
N ALA A 73 -15.29 7.55 8.83
CA ALA A 73 -15.59 7.74 10.25
C ALA A 73 -15.99 9.18 10.55
N GLU A 74 -16.72 9.39 11.65
CA GLU A 74 -17.10 10.72 12.11
C GLU A 74 -15.86 11.49 12.59
N ALA A 75 -15.62 12.67 12.00
CA ALA A 75 -14.51 13.56 12.33
C ALA A 75 -14.76 14.95 11.74
N ASP A 76 -13.81 15.87 11.98
CA ASP A 76 -13.78 17.16 11.28
C ASP A 76 -13.22 16.96 9.85
N HIS A 77 -14.13 16.70 8.91
CA HIS A 77 -13.76 16.49 7.51
C HIS A 77 -13.28 17.76 6.78
N GLY A 78 -13.32 18.93 7.43
CA GLY A 78 -12.76 20.18 6.93
C GLY A 78 -11.30 20.41 7.31
N ALA A 79 -10.72 19.57 8.18
CA ALA A 79 -9.35 19.72 8.67
C ALA A 79 -8.33 18.83 7.94
N TRP A 80 -7.04 19.22 8.07
CA TRP A 80 -5.86 18.44 7.66
C TRP A 80 -5.14 17.87 8.87
N THR A 81 -4.50 16.73 8.71
CA THR A 81 -3.57 16.15 9.70
C THR A 81 -2.21 16.82 9.55
N ILE A 82 -1.90 17.79 10.40
CA ILE A 82 -0.63 18.52 10.35
C ILE A 82 0.36 17.85 11.31
N ARG A 83 1.27 17.06 10.78
CA ARG A 83 2.30 16.33 11.56
C ARG A 83 3.48 17.24 11.89
N SER A 84 3.23 18.24 12.73
CA SER A 84 4.26 19.14 13.28
C SER A 84 5.11 18.41 14.35
N GLU A 85 6.24 19.02 14.77
CA GLU A 85 7.01 18.48 15.90
C GLU A 85 6.19 18.39 17.19
N ALA A 86 5.31 19.38 17.44
CA ALA A 86 4.43 19.33 18.59
C ALA A 86 3.46 18.15 18.50
N TYR A 87 2.91 17.89 17.30
CA TYR A 87 2.05 16.73 17.05
C TYR A 87 2.80 15.41 17.29
N LEU A 88 4.04 15.28 16.76
CA LEU A 88 4.85 14.08 16.95
C LEU A 88 5.27 13.86 18.41
N ALA A 89 5.62 14.93 19.13
CA ALA A 89 5.93 14.86 20.56
C ALA A 89 4.71 14.44 21.40
N GLU A 90 3.53 14.91 21.04
CA GLU A 90 2.26 14.49 21.66
C GLU A 90 1.94 13.02 21.33
N GLU A 91 2.14 12.55 20.08
CA GLU A 91 2.01 11.13 19.73
C GLU A 91 2.93 10.26 20.59
N GLN A 92 4.17 10.69 20.78
CA GLN A 92 5.11 9.98 21.66
C GLN A 92 4.61 9.89 23.12
N SER A 93 4.05 11.00 23.66
CA SER A 93 3.47 11.00 25.01
C SER A 93 2.28 10.06 25.12
N LEU A 94 1.36 10.16 24.18
CA LEU A 94 0.18 9.30 24.12
C LEU A 94 0.56 7.82 23.99
N ALA A 95 1.59 7.50 23.20
CA ALA A 95 2.07 6.13 23.08
C ALA A 95 2.62 5.56 24.41
N ARG A 96 3.36 6.38 25.19
CA ARG A 96 3.81 5.98 26.55
C ARG A 96 2.64 5.75 27.50
N GLU A 97 1.66 6.66 27.49
CA GLU A 97 0.46 6.54 28.32
C GLU A 97 -0.37 5.31 27.95
N ALA A 98 -0.53 5.06 26.65
CA ALA A 98 -1.24 3.90 26.15
C ALA A 98 -0.56 2.58 26.56
N LEU A 99 0.78 2.49 26.47
CA LEU A 99 1.53 1.33 26.97
C LEU A 99 1.38 1.14 28.48
N ALA A 100 1.39 2.21 29.26
CA ALA A 100 1.17 2.13 30.70
C ALA A 100 -0.23 1.61 31.06
N LYS A 101 -1.27 2.06 30.35
CA LYS A 101 -2.65 1.57 30.51
C LYS A 101 -2.78 0.11 30.06
N LEU A 102 -2.15 -0.24 28.91
CA LEU A 102 -2.18 -1.59 28.34
C LEU A 102 -1.60 -2.64 29.31
N ALA A 103 -0.59 -2.27 30.10
CA ALA A 103 0.00 -3.14 31.13
C ALA A 103 -1.01 -3.57 32.22
N GLY A 104 -2.14 -2.85 32.35
CA GLY A 104 -3.23 -3.24 33.24
C GLY A 104 -4.07 -4.43 32.73
N PHE A 105 -3.81 -4.95 31.52
CA PHE A 105 -4.50 -6.09 30.94
C PHE A 105 -3.56 -7.29 30.81
N PRO A 106 -3.39 -8.12 31.85
CA PRO A 106 -2.44 -9.23 31.83
C PRO A 106 -2.82 -10.27 30.77
N THR A 107 -1.89 -10.57 29.88
CA THR A 107 -2.11 -11.42 28.69
C THR A 107 -2.58 -12.83 29.04
N GLY A 108 -2.22 -13.36 30.23
CA GLY A 108 -2.67 -14.68 30.70
C GLY A 108 -4.15 -14.77 30.96
N ALA A 109 -4.85 -13.64 31.19
CA ALA A 109 -6.29 -13.58 31.41
C ALA A 109 -7.09 -13.36 30.11
N LEU A 110 -6.43 -13.06 29.00
CA LEU A 110 -7.07 -12.77 27.71
C LEU A 110 -7.34 -14.04 26.89
N SER A 111 -8.37 -13.99 26.08
CA SER A 111 -8.59 -15.00 25.02
C SER A 111 -7.44 -15.02 24.02
N PRO A 112 -7.33 -16.04 23.15
CA PRO A 112 -6.38 -16.02 22.04
C PRO A 112 -6.52 -14.78 21.16
N GLY A 113 -7.73 -14.33 20.83
CA GLY A 113 -8.00 -13.12 20.05
C GLY A 113 -7.64 -11.84 20.81
N GLY A 114 -7.91 -11.78 22.11
CA GLY A 114 -7.52 -10.69 22.99
C GLY A 114 -5.99 -10.54 23.08
N ARG A 115 -5.26 -11.64 23.20
CA ARG A 115 -3.79 -11.63 23.19
C ARG A 115 -3.21 -11.07 21.88
N VAL A 116 -3.79 -11.45 20.75
CA VAL A 116 -3.39 -10.90 19.44
C VAL A 116 -3.63 -9.38 19.40
N SER A 117 -4.80 -8.93 19.85
CA SER A 117 -5.15 -7.50 19.87
C SER A 117 -4.23 -6.70 20.80
N HIS A 118 -3.96 -7.23 22.00
CA HIS A 118 -3.04 -6.63 22.97
C HIS A 118 -1.65 -6.44 22.37
N ARG A 119 -1.11 -7.50 21.78
CA ARG A 119 0.25 -7.52 21.23
C ARG A 119 0.41 -6.64 20.00
N LEU A 120 -0.55 -6.65 19.08
CA LEU A 120 -0.54 -5.75 17.91
C LEU A 120 -0.59 -4.29 18.33
N TYR A 121 -1.39 -3.96 19.34
CA TYR A 121 -1.46 -2.60 19.85
C TYR A 121 -0.17 -2.21 20.57
N GLU A 122 0.40 -3.10 21.39
CA GLU A 122 1.70 -2.89 22.03
C GLU A 122 2.79 -2.63 20.99
N ASP A 123 2.88 -3.47 19.96
CA ASP A 123 3.86 -3.32 18.88
C ASP A 123 3.72 -1.98 18.15
N ALA A 124 2.48 -1.58 17.82
CA ALA A 124 2.22 -0.29 17.19
C ALA A 124 2.67 0.90 18.06
N GLN A 125 2.43 0.86 19.38
CA GLN A 125 2.88 1.93 20.27
C GLN A 125 4.42 1.96 20.43
N ARG A 126 5.05 0.79 20.56
CA ARG A 126 6.53 0.68 20.59
C ARG A 126 7.15 1.18 19.29
N ARG A 127 6.53 0.88 18.15
CA ARG A 127 6.93 1.41 16.85
C ARG A 127 6.85 2.95 16.84
N THR A 128 5.75 3.54 17.29
CA THR A 128 5.60 5.00 17.40
C THR A 128 6.74 5.64 18.23
N LEU A 129 7.13 5.01 19.34
CA LEU A 129 8.23 5.51 20.17
C LEU A 129 9.58 5.43 19.44
N ARG A 130 9.86 4.31 18.78
CA ARG A 130 11.08 4.09 18.00
C ARG A 130 11.16 5.06 16.81
N ASP A 131 10.07 5.24 16.07
CA ASP A 131 10.03 6.11 14.90
C ASP A 131 10.19 7.58 15.28
N TYR A 132 9.75 7.98 16.47
CA TYR A 132 10.02 9.31 17.00
C TYR A 132 11.52 9.58 17.17
N ASP A 133 12.31 8.59 17.60
CA ASP A 133 13.76 8.73 17.74
C ASP A 133 14.43 8.91 16.36
N TRP A 134 13.92 8.26 15.32
CA TRP A 134 14.41 8.35 13.95
C TRP A 134 13.74 9.44 13.10
N ARG A 135 12.77 10.20 13.63
CA ARG A 135 11.90 11.11 12.86
C ARG A 135 12.61 12.15 11.99
N LEU A 136 13.84 12.49 12.31
CA LEU A 136 14.66 13.46 11.56
C LEU A 136 15.75 12.80 10.70
N GLN A 137 15.80 11.48 10.65
CA GLN A 137 16.80 10.72 9.89
C GLN A 137 16.29 10.25 8.50
N SER A 138 15.01 10.48 8.19
CA SER A 138 14.43 10.22 6.87
C SER A 138 14.31 11.51 6.06
N TYR A 139 14.09 11.40 4.75
CA TYR A 139 13.70 12.54 3.93
C TYR A 139 12.32 13.06 4.38
N ALA A 140 12.10 14.38 4.31
CA ALA A 140 10.80 14.95 4.65
C ALA A 140 9.71 14.49 3.67
N PHE A 141 10.04 14.46 2.39
CA PHE A 141 9.28 13.91 1.29
C PHE A 141 10.18 13.80 0.05
N THR A 142 9.72 13.03 -0.93
CA THR A 142 10.44 12.74 -2.16
C THR A 142 9.51 12.88 -3.37
N LYS A 143 9.96 12.53 -4.57
CA LYS A 143 9.09 12.44 -5.74
C LYS A 143 7.96 11.40 -5.59
N MET A 144 8.11 10.48 -4.64
CA MET A 144 7.21 9.36 -4.43
C MET A 144 6.01 9.69 -3.54
N ASP A 145 6.17 10.61 -2.57
CA ASP A 145 5.25 10.82 -1.44
C ASP A 145 5.10 12.28 -1.01
N GLY A 146 5.22 13.20 -1.94
CA GLY A 146 5.18 14.63 -1.63
C GLY A 146 3.79 15.16 -1.26
N PRO A 147 3.69 16.03 -0.20
CA PRO A 147 2.44 16.65 0.21
C PRO A 147 1.79 17.50 -0.89
N TYR A 148 2.59 17.95 -1.84
CA TYR A 148 2.18 18.74 -3.00
C TYR A 148 1.28 17.95 -3.98
N THR A 149 1.42 16.62 -4.06
CA THR A 149 0.55 15.73 -4.83
C THR A 149 -0.44 14.97 -3.94
N ALA A 150 -0.05 14.64 -2.72
CA ALA A 150 -0.90 13.90 -1.78
C ALA A 150 -2.17 14.67 -1.42
N ALA A 151 -2.08 15.98 -1.18
CA ALA A 151 -3.25 16.78 -0.83
C ALA A 151 -4.30 16.86 -1.94
N PRO A 152 -3.95 17.20 -3.21
CA PRO A 152 -4.93 17.17 -4.30
C PRO A 152 -5.47 15.76 -4.59
N SER A 153 -4.64 14.73 -4.55
CA SER A 153 -5.07 13.34 -4.70
C SER A 153 -6.05 12.92 -3.60
N PHE A 154 -5.79 13.31 -2.36
CA PHE A 154 -6.69 13.06 -1.25
C PHE A 154 -8.06 13.72 -1.45
N LEU A 155 -8.09 14.98 -1.86
CA LEU A 155 -9.34 15.68 -2.15
C LEU A 155 -10.11 15.01 -3.27
N ALA A 156 -9.44 14.62 -4.35
CA ALA A 156 -10.08 13.98 -5.50
C ALA A 156 -10.65 12.59 -5.15
N ASN A 157 -9.87 11.75 -4.47
CA ASN A 157 -10.20 10.32 -4.33
C ASN A 157 -11.00 10.00 -3.05
N TYR A 158 -10.80 10.75 -1.97
CA TYR A 158 -11.36 10.40 -0.65
C TYR A 158 -12.38 11.41 -0.12
N HIS A 159 -12.27 12.70 -0.48
CA HIS A 159 -13.24 13.70 -0.01
C HIS A 159 -14.52 13.65 -0.85
N ARG A 160 -15.52 12.89 -0.39
CA ARG A 160 -16.82 12.80 -1.05
C ARG A 160 -17.68 14.00 -0.76
N VAL A 161 -18.51 14.43 -1.72
CA VAL A 161 -19.50 15.50 -1.57
C VAL A 161 -20.89 14.91 -1.79
N ARG A 162 -21.59 14.58 -0.70
CA ARG A 162 -22.95 14.02 -0.69
C ARG A 162 -23.96 14.98 -0.05
N SER A 163 -23.46 15.95 0.71
CA SER A 163 -24.23 16.93 1.45
C SER A 163 -23.62 18.33 1.33
N LEU A 164 -24.40 19.35 1.69
CA LEU A 164 -23.89 20.73 1.76
C LEU A 164 -22.70 20.83 2.73
N LYS A 165 -22.75 20.10 3.86
CA LYS A 165 -21.66 20.05 4.83
C LYS A 165 -20.38 19.51 4.19
N ASP A 166 -20.45 18.42 3.42
CA ASP A 166 -19.27 17.85 2.75
C ASP A 166 -18.64 18.85 1.77
N ALA A 167 -19.49 19.58 1.01
CA ALA A 167 -19.00 20.63 0.10
C ALA A 167 -18.33 21.79 0.85
N GLN A 168 -18.90 22.21 1.97
CA GLN A 168 -18.31 23.23 2.85
C GLN A 168 -17.00 22.75 3.47
N ASP A 169 -16.90 21.48 3.87
CA ASP A 169 -15.67 20.87 4.39
C ASP A 169 -14.58 20.78 3.31
N TYR A 170 -14.95 20.50 2.06
CA TYR A 170 -14.00 20.57 0.94
C TYR A 170 -13.41 21.98 0.79
N VAL A 171 -14.26 23.02 0.79
CA VAL A 171 -13.83 24.43 0.74
C VAL A 171 -12.99 24.81 1.96
N ALA A 172 -13.35 24.32 3.15
CA ALA A 172 -12.57 24.54 4.37
C ALA A 172 -11.15 23.94 4.24
N ARG A 173 -11.03 22.74 3.67
CA ARG A 173 -9.72 22.14 3.34
C ARG A 173 -8.92 22.96 2.34
N LEU A 174 -9.54 23.51 1.29
CA LEU A 174 -8.84 24.43 0.38
C LEU A 174 -8.32 25.67 1.12
N ARG A 175 -9.11 26.24 2.02
CA ARG A 175 -8.72 27.43 2.81
C ARG A 175 -7.58 27.16 3.80
N THR A 176 -7.52 25.96 4.36
CA THR A 176 -6.53 25.55 5.38
C THR A 176 -5.33 24.78 4.80
N LEU A 177 -5.35 24.42 3.51
CA LEU A 177 -4.25 23.75 2.81
C LEU A 177 -2.89 24.46 2.95
N PRO A 178 -2.81 25.81 3.01
CA PRO A 178 -1.55 26.50 3.28
C PRO A 178 -0.83 26.00 4.55
N SER A 179 -1.55 25.81 5.64
CA SER A 179 -0.94 25.34 6.89
C SER A 179 -0.33 23.93 6.76
N TYR A 180 -0.96 23.06 6.00
CA TYR A 180 -0.46 21.71 5.72
C TYR A 180 0.82 21.75 4.87
N LEU A 181 0.81 22.53 3.77
CA LEU A 181 1.97 22.69 2.88
C LEU A 181 3.13 23.42 3.54
N ASP A 182 2.85 24.50 4.27
CA ASP A 182 3.87 25.30 4.95
C ASP A 182 4.57 24.49 6.07
N ASN A 183 3.84 23.63 6.79
CA ASN A 183 4.43 22.72 7.75
C ASN A 183 5.39 21.72 7.07
N ALA A 184 4.99 21.16 5.94
CA ALA A 184 5.83 20.24 5.18
C ALA A 184 7.08 20.94 4.58
N ALA A 185 6.91 22.18 4.08
CA ALA A 185 8.03 22.99 3.60
C ALA A 185 9.04 23.30 4.72
N LEU A 186 8.54 23.61 5.92
CA LEU A 186 9.37 23.82 7.11
C LEU A 186 10.13 22.54 7.50
N ASP A 187 9.47 21.37 7.45
CA ASP A 187 10.11 20.09 7.74
C ASP A 187 11.21 19.75 6.72
N LEU A 188 10.99 20.00 5.43
CA LEU A 188 12.02 19.83 4.39
C LEU A 188 13.25 20.69 4.66
N LYS A 189 13.07 21.97 4.99
CA LYS A 189 14.18 22.87 5.32
C LYS A 189 14.96 22.40 6.55
N ARG A 190 14.24 22.05 7.62
CA ARG A 190 14.83 21.60 8.88
C ARG A 190 15.63 20.31 8.74
N ARG A 191 15.16 19.36 7.94
CA ARG A 191 15.89 18.13 7.65
C ARG A 191 17.08 18.41 6.74
N ALA A 192 16.92 19.30 5.76
CA ALA A 192 18.04 19.72 4.90
C ALA A 192 19.18 20.39 5.68
N GLU A 193 18.89 21.18 6.72
CA GLU A 193 19.89 21.76 7.64
C GLU A 193 20.69 20.68 8.40
N ARG A 194 20.13 19.47 8.51
CA ARG A 194 20.79 18.31 9.12
C ARG A 194 21.43 17.36 8.09
N GLY A 195 21.49 17.78 6.81
CA GLY A 195 22.02 16.96 5.72
C GLY A 195 21.04 15.92 5.15
N MET A 196 19.80 15.87 5.64
CA MET A 196 18.76 14.97 5.11
C MET A 196 18.12 15.58 3.87
N ILE A 197 18.85 15.58 2.78
CA ILE A 197 18.43 16.12 1.47
C ILE A 197 18.13 14.95 0.54
N PRO A 198 16.92 14.87 -0.06
CA PRO A 198 16.63 13.85 -1.06
C PRO A 198 17.64 13.86 -2.21
N PRO A 199 17.94 12.71 -2.83
CA PRO A 199 18.81 12.64 -4.00
C PRO A 199 18.39 13.61 -5.11
N ALA A 200 19.37 14.16 -5.82
CA ALA A 200 19.19 15.26 -6.78
C ALA A 200 18.12 14.99 -7.87
N PHE A 201 17.98 13.74 -8.31
CA PHE A 201 16.98 13.35 -9.31
C PHE A 201 15.51 13.60 -8.88
N ASN A 202 15.25 13.74 -7.56
CA ASN A 202 13.90 14.02 -7.07
C ASN A 202 13.40 15.42 -7.45
N PHE A 203 14.26 16.41 -7.38
CA PHE A 203 13.86 17.82 -7.42
C PHE A 203 13.20 18.27 -8.73
N PRO A 204 13.71 17.91 -9.94
CA PRO A 204 13.02 18.25 -11.18
C PRO A 204 11.59 17.72 -11.23
N ILE A 205 11.39 16.47 -10.81
CA ILE A 205 10.08 15.80 -10.82
C ILE A 205 9.14 16.44 -9.78
N MET A 206 9.65 16.70 -8.57
CA MET A 206 8.90 17.40 -7.52
C MET A 206 8.44 18.79 -7.99
N LEU A 207 9.32 19.56 -8.66
CA LEU A 207 8.99 20.89 -9.18
C LEU A 207 7.94 20.83 -10.29
N GLU A 208 8.06 19.89 -11.21
CA GLU A 208 7.09 19.69 -12.28
C GLU A 208 5.70 19.34 -11.73
N ALA A 209 5.63 18.33 -10.85
CA ALA A 209 4.40 17.92 -10.22
C ALA A 209 3.74 19.03 -9.38
N THR A 210 4.55 19.80 -8.63
CA THR A 210 4.05 20.92 -7.83
C THR A 210 3.47 22.03 -8.70
N ARG A 211 4.13 22.37 -9.82
CA ARG A 211 3.62 23.36 -10.79
C ARG A 211 2.33 22.88 -11.47
N GLY A 212 2.26 21.61 -11.80
CA GLY A 212 1.07 21.01 -12.44
C GLY A 212 -0.21 21.24 -11.64
N VAL A 213 -0.14 21.25 -10.29
CA VAL A 213 -1.30 21.49 -9.43
C VAL A 213 -1.89 22.90 -9.59
N ILE A 214 -1.05 23.90 -9.85
CA ILE A 214 -1.45 25.31 -10.01
C ILE A 214 -1.41 25.78 -11.47
N THR A 215 -1.59 24.87 -12.42
CA THR A 215 -1.74 25.17 -13.85
C THR A 215 -3.20 25.06 -14.25
N GLY A 216 -3.73 26.07 -14.97
CA GLY A 216 -5.12 26.18 -15.36
C GLY A 216 -5.93 27.13 -14.45
N LYS A 217 -7.25 27.26 -14.73
CA LYS A 217 -8.13 28.15 -13.94
C LYS A 217 -8.30 27.61 -12.52
N PRO A 218 -8.31 28.44 -11.49
CA PRO A 218 -8.33 29.91 -11.54
C PRO A 218 -6.95 30.56 -11.41
N PHE A 219 -5.85 29.84 -11.59
CA PHE A 219 -4.48 30.34 -11.37
C PHE A 219 -3.92 31.07 -12.60
N ASP A 220 -4.31 30.66 -13.78
CA ASP A 220 -3.92 31.29 -15.04
C ASP A 220 -5.12 31.47 -15.99
N ASN A 221 -4.86 32.07 -17.17
CA ASN A 221 -5.90 32.31 -18.21
C ASN A 221 -6.01 31.15 -19.21
N GLY A 222 -5.51 29.96 -18.87
CA GLY A 222 -5.60 28.77 -19.71
C GLY A 222 -7.05 28.36 -20.00
N PRO A 223 -7.29 27.53 -21.01
CA PRO A 223 -8.65 27.09 -21.35
C PRO A 223 -9.24 26.10 -20.33
N ALA A 224 -8.41 25.30 -19.69
CA ALA A 224 -8.81 24.23 -18.78
C ALA A 224 -8.87 24.70 -17.31
N ASP A 225 -9.75 24.08 -16.54
CA ASP A 225 -9.73 24.17 -15.09
C ASP A 225 -8.55 23.38 -14.51
N THR A 226 -8.05 23.78 -13.35
CA THR A 226 -7.13 22.94 -12.58
C THR A 226 -7.83 21.66 -12.13
N MET A 227 -7.06 20.62 -11.83
CA MET A 227 -7.60 19.36 -11.32
C MET A 227 -8.51 19.56 -10.10
N LEU A 228 -8.13 20.42 -9.15
CA LEU A 228 -8.93 20.70 -7.94
C LEU A 228 -10.24 21.38 -8.24
N LEU A 229 -10.26 22.33 -9.17
CA LEU A 229 -11.49 23.02 -9.54
C LEU A 229 -12.42 22.12 -10.36
N ASP A 230 -11.88 21.36 -11.28
CA ASP A 230 -12.64 20.39 -12.09
C ASP A 230 -13.26 19.29 -11.23
N ASP A 231 -12.47 18.72 -10.29
CA ASP A 231 -12.97 17.73 -9.33
C ASP A 231 -14.12 18.29 -8.49
N PHE A 232 -13.96 19.48 -7.93
CA PHE A 232 -15.01 20.08 -7.11
C PHE A 232 -16.26 20.41 -7.91
N LYS A 233 -16.12 20.93 -9.16
CA LYS A 233 -17.25 21.17 -10.07
C LYS A 233 -18.04 19.88 -10.35
N LYS A 234 -17.34 18.79 -10.63
CA LYS A 234 -17.95 17.47 -10.87
C LYS A 234 -18.70 16.95 -9.65
N LYS A 235 -18.08 17.04 -8.47
CA LYS A 235 -18.67 16.59 -7.20
C LYS A 235 -19.92 17.38 -6.81
N VAL A 236 -19.87 18.70 -6.92
CA VAL A 236 -20.99 19.58 -6.61
C VAL A 236 -22.15 19.38 -7.61
N ALA A 237 -21.84 19.16 -8.89
CA ALA A 237 -22.85 18.84 -9.89
C ALA A 237 -23.51 17.47 -9.61
N ALA A 238 -22.72 16.46 -9.26
CA ALA A 238 -23.24 15.10 -8.94
C ALA A 238 -24.10 15.10 -7.65
N ALA A 239 -23.82 15.98 -6.69
CA ALA A 239 -24.60 16.11 -5.46
C ALA A 239 -25.99 16.75 -5.66
N GLY A 240 -26.28 17.36 -6.83
CA GLY A 240 -27.59 17.88 -7.17
C GLY A 240 -28.04 19.12 -6.40
N PHE A 241 -27.11 19.94 -5.92
CA PHE A 241 -27.46 21.19 -5.22
C PHE A 241 -28.21 22.17 -6.12
N ALA A 242 -29.15 22.94 -5.52
CA ALA A 242 -29.85 24.03 -6.20
C ALA A 242 -28.86 25.08 -6.74
N GLU A 243 -29.19 25.69 -7.88
CA GLU A 243 -28.29 26.59 -8.61
C GLU A 243 -27.68 27.72 -7.74
N PRO A 244 -28.41 28.43 -6.88
CA PRO A 244 -27.80 29.46 -6.02
C PRO A 244 -26.73 28.89 -5.08
N GLN A 245 -26.96 27.72 -4.50
CA GLN A 245 -25.98 27.07 -3.60
C GLN A 245 -24.76 26.60 -4.38
N ARG A 246 -24.96 25.99 -5.57
CA ARG A 246 -23.88 25.52 -6.42
C ARG A 246 -22.98 26.69 -6.83
N THR A 247 -23.54 27.76 -7.31
CA THR A 247 -22.80 28.97 -7.69
C THR A 247 -21.99 29.52 -6.51
N GLN A 248 -22.59 29.64 -5.33
CA GLN A 248 -21.88 30.14 -4.13
C GLN A 248 -20.69 29.23 -3.76
N LEU A 249 -20.88 27.91 -3.73
CA LEU A 249 -19.81 26.95 -3.41
C LEU A 249 -18.65 27.04 -4.40
N LEU A 250 -18.94 27.18 -5.70
CA LEU A 250 -17.89 27.31 -6.72
C LEU A 250 -17.13 28.64 -6.58
N LEU A 251 -17.81 29.75 -6.33
CA LEU A 251 -17.16 31.04 -6.07
C LEU A 251 -16.23 30.97 -4.84
N GLU A 252 -16.68 30.33 -3.76
CA GLU A 252 -15.86 30.13 -2.56
C GLU A 252 -14.65 29.23 -2.80
N ALA A 253 -14.80 28.18 -3.59
CA ALA A 253 -13.69 27.30 -3.97
C ALA A 253 -12.67 28.03 -4.86
N GLU A 254 -13.14 28.79 -5.86
CA GLU A 254 -12.26 29.58 -6.73
C GLU A 254 -11.50 30.66 -5.96
N SER A 255 -12.16 31.36 -5.03
CA SER A 255 -11.49 32.32 -4.12
C SER A 255 -10.43 31.63 -3.25
N ALA A 256 -10.77 30.48 -2.63
CA ALA A 256 -9.83 29.72 -1.81
C ALA A 256 -8.62 29.23 -2.63
N LEU A 257 -8.84 28.73 -3.84
CA LEU A 257 -7.77 28.33 -4.75
C LEU A 257 -6.84 29.51 -5.05
N ARG A 258 -7.39 30.64 -5.51
CA ARG A 258 -6.61 31.81 -5.93
C ARG A 258 -5.86 32.48 -4.78
N GLU A 259 -6.55 32.69 -3.65
CA GLU A 259 -6.05 33.54 -2.57
C GLU A 259 -5.25 32.76 -1.52
N ARG A 260 -5.48 31.45 -1.42
CA ARG A 260 -4.86 30.61 -0.39
C ARG A 260 -3.96 29.52 -0.96
N VAL A 261 -4.49 28.71 -1.88
CA VAL A 261 -3.78 27.54 -2.42
C VAL A 261 -2.64 27.96 -3.33
N GLY A 262 -2.87 28.83 -4.32
CA GLY A 262 -1.82 29.28 -5.25
C GLY A 262 -0.58 29.85 -4.56
N PRO A 263 -0.72 30.81 -3.63
CA PRO A 263 0.42 31.33 -2.87
C PRO A 263 1.15 30.29 -2.03
N ALA A 264 0.44 29.29 -1.48
CA ALA A 264 1.08 28.21 -0.72
C ALA A 264 1.92 27.29 -1.60
N TYR A 265 1.40 26.91 -2.78
CA TYR A 265 2.17 26.16 -3.78
C TYR A 265 3.36 26.95 -4.30
N ALA A 266 3.26 28.26 -4.49
CA ALA A 266 4.40 29.09 -4.88
C ALA A 266 5.52 29.03 -3.83
N ARG A 267 5.20 29.13 -2.54
CA ARG A 267 6.18 28.96 -1.45
C ARG A 267 6.78 27.56 -1.39
N MET A 268 5.98 26.52 -1.67
CA MET A 268 6.48 25.14 -1.75
C MET A 268 7.48 24.99 -2.90
N ILE A 269 7.18 25.54 -4.09
CA ILE A 269 8.09 25.56 -5.25
C ILE A 269 9.41 26.24 -4.88
N ASP A 270 9.36 27.38 -4.22
CA ASP A 270 10.58 28.10 -3.82
C ASP A 270 11.39 27.32 -2.78
N THR A 271 10.72 26.63 -1.85
CA THR A 271 11.38 25.75 -0.88
C THR A 271 12.05 24.56 -1.57
N ILE A 272 11.35 23.90 -2.49
CA ILE A 272 11.91 22.78 -3.26
C ILE A 272 13.14 23.23 -4.08
N LYS A 273 13.11 24.41 -4.70
CA LYS A 273 14.27 24.98 -5.42
C LYS A 273 15.43 25.26 -4.47
N GLU A 274 15.17 25.91 -3.33
CA GLU A 274 16.18 26.26 -2.33
C GLU A 274 16.94 25.03 -1.81
N VAL A 275 16.18 23.98 -1.44
CA VAL A 275 16.77 22.75 -0.95
C VAL A 275 17.42 21.95 -2.07
N GLY A 276 16.79 21.90 -3.25
CA GLY A 276 17.32 21.22 -4.43
C GLY A 276 18.67 21.77 -4.90
N ALA A 277 18.92 23.07 -4.74
CA ALA A 277 20.22 23.68 -5.04
C ALA A 277 21.37 23.16 -4.14
N LYS A 278 21.03 22.52 -3.01
CA LYS A 278 22.01 21.91 -2.09
C LYS A 278 22.15 20.40 -2.31
N ALA A 279 21.32 19.80 -3.17
CA ALA A 279 21.34 18.39 -3.42
C ALA A 279 22.58 17.95 -4.19
N THR A 280 23.23 16.92 -3.69
CA THR A 280 24.42 16.32 -4.30
C THR A 280 24.08 15.01 -5.00
N ALA A 281 25.10 14.25 -5.42
CA ALA A 281 24.92 12.94 -6.03
C ALA A 281 24.06 12.00 -5.17
N SER A 282 23.41 11.04 -5.83
CA SER A 282 22.52 10.08 -5.20
C SER A 282 23.33 9.03 -4.43
N ASN A 283 23.41 9.18 -3.12
CA ASN A 283 24.00 8.21 -2.22
C ASN A 283 22.91 7.46 -1.44
N GLY A 284 23.20 6.20 -1.07
CA GLY A 284 22.36 5.47 -0.11
C GLY A 284 22.40 6.13 1.28
N VAL A 285 21.53 5.66 2.18
CA VAL A 285 21.42 6.22 3.55
C VAL A 285 22.69 6.09 4.37
N TRP A 286 23.63 5.24 3.98
CA TRP A 286 24.98 5.16 4.59
C TRP A 286 25.73 6.51 4.59
N ALA A 287 25.38 7.42 3.69
CA ALA A 287 25.96 8.77 3.62
C ALA A 287 25.29 9.76 4.60
N LEU A 288 24.17 9.40 5.19
CA LEU A 288 23.44 10.22 6.17
C LEU A 288 24.02 10.03 7.58
N PRO A 289 23.86 11.00 8.49
CA PRO A 289 24.19 10.81 9.90
C PRO A 289 23.50 9.57 10.46
N ASP A 290 24.27 8.68 11.13
CA ASP A 290 23.79 7.38 11.63
C ASP A 290 22.99 6.55 10.61
N GLY A 291 23.41 6.60 9.35
CA GLY A 291 22.69 5.97 8.25
C GLY A 291 22.60 4.44 8.36
N ASP A 292 23.60 3.78 8.96
CA ASP A 292 23.59 2.33 9.20
C ASP A 292 22.53 1.95 10.25
N GLY A 293 22.46 2.67 11.36
CA GLY A 293 21.42 2.50 12.37
C GLY A 293 20.03 2.77 11.81
N PHE A 294 19.88 3.84 11.03
CA PHE A 294 18.63 4.16 10.35
C PHE A 294 18.20 3.04 9.40
N TYR A 295 19.11 2.52 8.55
CA TYR A 295 18.77 1.46 7.61
C TYR A 295 18.32 0.16 8.30
N ARG A 296 18.98 -0.22 9.40
CA ARG A 296 18.56 -1.36 10.24
C ARG A 296 17.17 -1.14 10.84
N ASN A 297 16.86 0.08 11.25
CA ASN A 297 15.52 0.42 11.71
C ASN A 297 14.49 0.28 10.59
N GLN A 298 14.81 0.74 9.37
CA GLN A 298 13.92 0.60 8.21
C GLN A 298 13.68 -0.89 7.85
N ILE A 299 14.71 -1.72 7.89
CA ILE A 299 14.56 -3.18 7.69
C ILE A 299 13.59 -3.76 8.72
N LEU A 300 13.77 -3.42 10.01
CA LEU A 300 12.87 -3.88 11.08
C LEU A 300 11.45 -3.38 10.87
N ASP A 301 11.28 -2.14 10.46
CA ASP A 301 9.99 -1.51 10.25
C ASP A 301 9.21 -2.16 9.09
N GLU A 302 9.86 -2.36 7.97
CA GLU A 302 9.26 -2.88 6.75
C GLU A 302 9.08 -4.41 6.78
N THR A 303 10.01 -5.13 7.42
CA THR A 303 9.96 -6.60 7.46
C THR A 303 9.40 -7.17 8.75
N THR A 304 9.28 -6.36 9.81
CA THR A 304 8.98 -6.78 11.20
C THR A 304 9.99 -7.77 11.79
N LEU A 305 11.16 -7.91 11.18
CA LEU A 305 12.23 -8.82 11.58
C LEU A 305 13.56 -8.07 11.70
N PRO A 306 14.37 -8.33 12.74
CA PRO A 306 15.69 -7.71 12.92
C PRO A 306 16.74 -8.41 12.03
N LEU A 307 16.60 -8.25 10.71
CA LEU A 307 17.47 -8.93 9.74
C LEU A 307 18.74 -8.12 9.48
N GLU A 308 19.86 -8.84 9.30
CA GLU A 308 21.13 -8.25 8.90
C GLU A 308 21.15 -7.94 7.39
N PRO A 309 21.50 -6.70 6.97
CA PRO A 309 21.50 -6.31 5.57
C PRO A 309 22.32 -7.24 4.68
N ASP A 310 23.49 -7.71 5.17
CA ASP A 310 24.34 -8.63 4.42
C ASP A 310 23.71 -10.01 4.21
N ALA A 311 22.95 -10.49 5.19
CA ALA A 311 22.21 -11.75 5.05
C ALA A 311 21.08 -11.62 4.00
N ILE A 312 20.39 -10.48 3.98
CA ILE A 312 19.36 -10.18 2.97
C ILE A 312 20.00 -10.12 1.57
N HIS A 313 21.14 -9.45 1.44
CA HIS A 313 21.86 -9.34 0.17
C HIS A 313 22.22 -10.71 -0.40
N ARG A 314 22.82 -11.59 0.44
CA ARG A 314 23.18 -12.98 0.03
C ARG A 314 21.95 -13.80 -0.32
N LEU A 315 20.86 -13.67 0.45
CA LEU A 315 19.58 -14.31 0.14
C LEU A 315 19.09 -13.86 -1.24
N GLY A 316 19.13 -12.55 -1.51
CA GLY A 316 18.73 -12.00 -2.80
C GLY A 316 19.52 -12.59 -3.96
N LEU A 317 20.85 -12.65 -3.86
CA LEU A 317 21.70 -13.25 -4.90
C LEU A 317 21.37 -14.72 -5.15
N ALA A 318 21.15 -15.50 -4.08
CA ALA A 318 20.77 -16.92 -4.20
C ALA A 318 19.40 -17.08 -4.88
N GLU A 319 18.42 -16.27 -4.53
CA GLU A 319 17.09 -16.29 -5.13
C GLU A 319 17.10 -15.85 -6.59
N VAL A 320 17.90 -14.84 -6.95
CA VAL A 320 18.09 -14.42 -8.35
C VAL A 320 18.66 -15.59 -9.17
N ALA A 321 19.70 -16.25 -8.67
CA ALA A 321 20.28 -17.41 -9.38
C ALA A 321 19.24 -18.54 -9.57
N ARG A 322 18.52 -18.91 -8.52
CA ARG A 322 17.48 -19.95 -8.56
C ARG A 322 16.38 -19.63 -9.59
N LEU A 323 15.88 -18.40 -9.57
CA LEU A 323 14.78 -17.97 -10.45
C LEU A 323 15.21 -17.85 -11.91
N ARG A 324 16.46 -17.46 -12.17
CA ARG A 324 17.02 -17.47 -13.52
C ARG A 324 17.16 -18.90 -14.07
N GLU A 325 17.47 -19.89 -13.22
CA GLU A 325 17.44 -21.31 -13.62
C GLU A 325 16.00 -21.77 -13.90
N GLU A 326 15.00 -21.34 -13.10
CA GLU A 326 13.59 -21.63 -13.40
C GLU A 326 13.15 -21.02 -14.73
N MET A 327 13.53 -19.77 -15.01
CA MET A 327 13.26 -19.12 -16.29
C MET A 327 13.92 -19.85 -17.46
N ALA A 328 15.14 -20.36 -17.29
CA ALA A 328 15.81 -21.16 -18.30
C ALA A 328 15.06 -22.48 -18.57
N ARG A 329 14.45 -23.10 -17.54
CA ARG A 329 13.60 -24.30 -17.74
C ARG A 329 12.35 -23.97 -18.55
N ILE A 330 11.74 -22.80 -18.37
CA ILE A 330 10.62 -22.35 -19.20
C ILE A 330 11.07 -22.12 -20.65
N ALA A 331 12.22 -21.45 -20.85
CA ALA A 331 12.77 -21.26 -22.19
C ALA A 331 12.97 -22.62 -22.94
N ALA A 332 13.51 -23.62 -22.24
CA ALA A 332 13.66 -24.98 -22.80
C ALA A 332 12.28 -25.63 -23.08
N LYS A 333 11.28 -25.47 -22.22
CA LYS A 333 9.93 -26.01 -22.40
C LYS A 333 9.24 -25.46 -23.66
N VAL A 334 9.49 -24.19 -23.99
CA VAL A 334 8.99 -23.55 -25.23
C VAL A 334 9.95 -23.73 -26.41
N LYS A 335 10.99 -24.55 -26.26
CA LYS A 335 12.00 -24.89 -27.31
C LYS A 335 12.76 -23.65 -27.81
N PHE A 336 12.99 -22.67 -26.93
CA PHE A 336 13.82 -21.52 -27.26
C PHE A 336 15.29 -21.91 -27.27
N ASN A 337 15.98 -21.65 -28.38
CA ASN A 337 17.39 -21.92 -28.54
C ASN A 337 18.20 -20.64 -28.29
N GLY A 338 18.74 -20.47 -27.08
CA GLY A 338 19.55 -19.31 -26.74
C GLY A 338 19.71 -19.15 -25.22
N PRO A 339 20.54 -18.21 -24.79
CA PRO A 339 20.71 -17.92 -23.38
C PRO A 339 19.42 -17.31 -22.78
N VAL A 340 19.25 -17.47 -21.46
CA VAL A 340 18.05 -16.99 -20.75
C VAL A 340 17.82 -15.47 -20.89
N ASP A 341 18.89 -14.69 -21.03
CA ASP A 341 18.78 -13.24 -21.24
C ASP A 341 18.16 -12.90 -22.60
N ALA A 342 18.50 -13.65 -23.64
CA ALA A 342 17.88 -13.49 -24.95
C ALA A 342 16.40 -13.90 -24.93
N PHE A 343 16.04 -14.94 -24.16
CA PHE A 343 14.65 -15.32 -23.95
C PHE A 343 13.84 -14.21 -23.26
N ILE A 344 14.34 -13.69 -22.13
CA ILE A 344 13.72 -12.60 -21.39
C ILE A 344 13.56 -11.36 -22.28
N SER A 345 14.64 -10.93 -22.96
CA SER A 345 14.60 -9.80 -23.88
C SER A 345 13.61 -10.00 -25.04
N GLY A 346 13.48 -11.25 -25.51
CA GLY A 346 12.48 -11.62 -26.50
C GLY A 346 11.07 -11.45 -25.99
N LEU A 347 10.77 -11.93 -24.78
CA LEU A 347 9.44 -11.79 -24.16
C LEU A 347 9.00 -10.33 -23.99
N LEU A 348 9.93 -9.46 -23.59
CA LEU A 348 9.64 -8.03 -23.40
C LEU A 348 9.33 -7.29 -24.70
N LYS A 349 9.79 -7.80 -25.84
CA LYS A 349 9.69 -7.11 -27.15
C LYS A 349 8.75 -7.82 -28.13
N ASP A 350 8.27 -9.01 -27.83
CA ASP A 350 7.43 -9.79 -28.75
C ASP A 350 6.02 -9.17 -28.86
N PRO A 351 5.66 -8.62 -30.02
CA PRO A 351 4.39 -7.94 -30.20
C PRO A 351 3.17 -8.84 -29.99
N LYS A 352 3.33 -10.16 -30.02
CA LYS A 352 2.22 -11.11 -29.74
C LYS A 352 1.70 -10.99 -28.31
N PHE A 353 2.50 -10.45 -27.39
CA PHE A 353 2.13 -10.27 -25.99
C PHE A 353 1.69 -8.83 -25.67
N ILE A 354 1.66 -7.94 -26.64
CA ILE A 354 1.34 -6.53 -26.43
C ILE A 354 0.03 -6.23 -27.14
N GLU A 355 -1.00 -5.90 -26.37
CA GLU A 355 -2.24 -5.41 -26.95
C GLU A 355 -2.00 -4.05 -27.64
N PRO A 356 -2.63 -3.78 -28.78
CA PRO A 356 -2.51 -2.50 -29.47
C PRO A 356 -2.78 -1.31 -28.56
N ASP A 357 -2.01 -0.23 -28.74
CA ASP A 357 -2.18 1.03 -28.00
C ASP A 357 -3.40 1.83 -28.51
N THR A 358 -4.56 1.22 -28.37
CA THR A 358 -5.89 1.74 -28.73
C THR A 358 -6.86 1.47 -27.59
N ASP A 359 -7.99 2.17 -27.58
CA ASP A 359 -9.02 1.93 -26.56
C ASP A 359 -9.58 0.50 -26.64
N ASP A 360 -9.68 -0.09 -27.83
CA ASP A 360 -10.06 -1.50 -28.01
C ASP A 360 -9.02 -2.45 -27.41
N GLY A 361 -7.72 -2.19 -27.59
CA GLY A 361 -6.65 -2.99 -26.99
C GLY A 361 -6.68 -2.89 -25.47
N ARG A 362 -6.84 -1.68 -24.91
CA ARG A 362 -7.05 -1.48 -23.46
C ARG A 362 -8.27 -2.24 -22.95
N GLY A 363 -9.38 -2.18 -23.71
CA GLY A 363 -10.61 -2.92 -23.40
C GLY A 363 -10.39 -4.42 -23.32
N ARG A 364 -9.64 -5.01 -24.28
CA ARG A 364 -9.30 -6.44 -24.26
C ARG A 364 -8.42 -6.82 -23.08
N PHE A 365 -7.42 -6.01 -22.74
CA PHE A 365 -6.57 -6.24 -21.57
C PHE A 365 -7.40 -6.28 -20.27
N LEU A 366 -8.29 -5.30 -20.06
CA LEU A 366 -9.16 -5.24 -18.88
C LEU A 366 -10.16 -6.41 -18.84
N ALA A 367 -10.70 -6.80 -19.98
CA ALA A 367 -11.60 -7.96 -20.08
C ALA A 367 -10.87 -9.27 -19.73
N GLN A 368 -9.65 -9.46 -20.24
CA GLN A 368 -8.82 -10.62 -19.93
C GLN A 368 -8.47 -10.67 -18.44
N ALA A 369 -8.07 -9.55 -17.83
CA ALA A 369 -7.81 -9.46 -16.39
C ALA A 369 -9.07 -9.81 -15.56
N THR A 370 -10.23 -9.30 -15.96
CA THR A 370 -11.50 -9.60 -15.31
C THR A 370 -11.82 -11.09 -15.39
N GLN A 371 -11.59 -11.72 -16.54
CA GLN A 371 -11.83 -13.16 -16.74
C GLN A 371 -10.88 -14.00 -15.87
N ILE A 372 -9.58 -13.67 -15.82
CA ILE A 372 -8.60 -14.37 -14.98
C ILE A 372 -9.02 -14.34 -13.51
N ILE A 373 -9.43 -13.17 -13.01
CA ILE A 373 -9.92 -13.01 -11.62
C ILE A 373 -11.19 -13.83 -11.39
N ALA A 374 -12.13 -13.82 -12.32
CA ALA A 374 -13.38 -14.58 -12.22
C ALA A 374 -13.11 -16.10 -12.21
N ASP A 375 -12.17 -16.57 -13.01
CA ASP A 375 -11.78 -17.98 -13.06
C ASP A 375 -11.15 -18.44 -11.75
N MET A 376 -10.18 -17.69 -11.23
CA MET A 376 -9.56 -17.98 -9.95
C MET A 376 -10.58 -17.92 -8.80
N ARG A 377 -11.54 -16.98 -8.83
CA ARG A 377 -12.57 -16.85 -7.79
C ARG A 377 -13.42 -18.13 -7.65
N ARG A 378 -13.69 -18.85 -8.75
CA ARG A 378 -14.42 -20.12 -8.72
C ARG A 378 -13.63 -21.25 -8.05
N GLU A 379 -12.32 -21.17 -8.12
CA GLU A 379 -11.43 -22.18 -7.55
C GLU A 379 -11.04 -21.94 -6.08
N LEU A 380 -11.24 -20.72 -5.56
CA LEU A 380 -10.88 -20.35 -4.18
C LEU A 380 -11.40 -21.32 -3.11
N PRO A 381 -12.63 -21.88 -3.18
CA PRO A 381 -13.12 -22.82 -2.15
C PRO A 381 -12.29 -24.09 -2.01
N ARG A 382 -11.44 -24.42 -2.97
CA ARG A 382 -10.50 -25.55 -2.87
C ARG A 382 -9.36 -25.27 -1.90
N PHE A 383 -9.03 -23.99 -1.70
CA PHE A 383 -7.83 -23.56 -0.99
C PHE A 383 -8.12 -22.70 0.24
N PHE A 384 -9.35 -22.23 0.39
CA PHE A 384 -9.77 -21.31 1.44
C PHE A 384 -11.17 -21.66 1.92
N SER A 385 -11.39 -21.62 3.24
CA SER A 385 -12.75 -21.64 3.81
C SER A 385 -13.26 -20.22 4.02
N LEU A 386 -12.36 -19.28 4.24
CA LEU A 386 -12.65 -17.85 4.42
C LEU A 386 -12.55 -17.12 3.07
N LEU A 387 -13.67 -16.59 2.61
CA LEU A 387 -13.76 -15.91 1.31
C LEU A 387 -14.23 -14.46 1.50
N PRO A 388 -13.73 -13.48 0.71
CA PRO A 388 -14.19 -12.11 0.77
C PRO A 388 -15.63 -11.99 0.23
N LYS A 389 -16.45 -11.17 0.88
CA LYS A 389 -17.81 -10.81 0.44
C LYS A 389 -17.77 -9.64 -0.55
N ALA A 390 -16.84 -8.71 -0.35
CA ALA A 390 -16.70 -7.54 -1.20
C ALA A 390 -16.43 -7.93 -2.66
N PRO A 391 -17.08 -7.28 -3.63
CA PRO A 391 -16.76 -7.46 -5.04
C PRO A 391 -15.46 -6.75 -5.40
N ILE A 392 -14.84 -7.20 -6.50
CA ILE A 392 -13.68 -6.55 -7.12
C ILE A 392 -14.01 -6.16 -8.56
N GLU A 393 -13.52 -5.01 -8.97
CA GLU A 393 -13.57 -4.53 -10.36
C GLU A 393 -12.14 -4.35 -10.89
N VAL A 394 -11.98 -4.50 -12.20
CA VAL A 394 -10.74 -4.16 -12.92
C VAL A 394 -10.96 -2.84 -13.63
N ARG A 395 -10.06 -1.88 -13.41
CA ARG A 395 -10.18 -0.52 -13.95
C ARG A 395 -8.87 -0.04 -14.55
N ARG A 396 -8.97 0.81 -15.57
CA ARG A 396 -7.84 1.62 -16.00
C ARG A 396 -7.59 2.73 -14.97
N VAL A 397 -6.33 3.03 -14.73
CA VAL A 397 -5.93 4.26 -14.00
C VAL A 397 -6.47 5.47 -14.77
N GLU A 398 -6.97 6.46 -14.07
CA GLU A 398 -7.50 7.67 -14.70
C GLU A 398 -6.36 8.44 -15.40
N THR A 399 -6.61 8.92 -16.60
CA THR A 399 -5.60 9.48 -17.49
C THR A 399 -4.79 10.62 -16.85
N PHE A 400 -5.39 11.39 -15.96
CA PHE A 400 -4.70 12.51 -15.29
C PHE A 400 -3.62 12.08 -14.30
N ARG A 401 -3.66 10.82 -13.82
CA ARG A 401 -2.68 10.30 -12.85
C ARG A 401 -1.80 9.16 -13.41
N GLU A 402 -1.96 8.79 -14.68
CA GLU A 402 -1.16 7.73 -15.29
C GLU A 402 0.34 8.00 -15.23
N ASP A 403 0.76 9.27 -15.31
CA ASP A 403 2.18 9.67 -15.26
C ASP A 403 2.83 9.53 -13.87
N THR A 404 2.02 9.51 -12.82
CA THR A 404 2.49 9.53 -11.43
C THR A 404 2.14 8.28 -10.65
N THR A 405 1.47 7.31 -11.29
CA THR A 405 0.95 6.10 -10.64
C THR A 405 1.75 4.87 -11.08
N ALA A 406 1.83 3.87 -10.20
CA ALA A 406 2.42 2.56 -10.50
C ALA A 406 1.75 1.90 -11.71
N SER A 407 2.43 0.91 -12.31
CA SER A 407 1.91 0.12 -13.42
C SER A 407 0.63 -0.64 -13.07
N ALA A 408 0.49 -1.06 -11.80
CA ALA A 408 -0.71 -1.68 -11.26
C ALA A 408 -0.77 -1.54 -9.74
N PHE A 409 -2.00 -1.56 -9.19
CA PHE A 409 -2.21 -1.55 -7.73
C PHE A 409 -3.66 -1.93 -7.40
N TYR A 410 -3.85 -2.44 -6.18
CA TYR A 410 -5.18 -2.66 -5.62
C TYR A 410 -5.61 -1.49 -4.74
N GLU A 411 -6.82 -0.99 -4.97
CA GLU A 411 -7.49 -0.04 -4.08
C GLU A 411 -8.63 -0.72 -3.34
N ARG A 412 -8.59 -0.64 -2.00
CA ARG A 412 -9.59 -1.27 -1.14
C ARG A 412 -10.99 -0.71 -1.36
N GLY A 413 -12.00 -1.57 -1.24
CA GLY A 413 -13.39 -1.17 -1.19
C GLY A 413 -13.71 -0.32 0.04
N SER A 414 -14.88 0.34 0.04
CA SER A 414 -15.37 0.99 1.25
C SER A 414 -15.91 -0.05 2.21
N PRO A 415 -15.72 0.14 3.53
CA PRO A 415 -16.21 -0.81 4.52
C PRO A 415 -17.72 -0.94 4.61
N ASP A 416 -18.44 0.10 4.18
CA ASP A 416 -19.90 0.12 4.08
C ASP A 416 -20.42 -0.60 2.81
N GLY A 417 -19.52 -1.15 1.99
CA GLY A 417 -19.85 -1.84 0.73
C GLY A 417 -20.32 -0.91 -0.40
N SER A 418 -20.34 0.41 -0.19
CA SER A 418 -20.82 1.37 -1.22
C SER A 418 -19.84 1.56 -2.39
N ARG A 419 -18.61 1.08 -2.26
CA ARG A 419 -17.58 1.07 -3.31
C ARG A 419 -16.89 -0.30 -3.31
N PRO A 420 -16.85 -1.00 -4.46
CA PRO A 420 -16.09 -2.24 -4.60
C PRO A 420 -14.58 -2.01 -4.43
N GLY A 421 -13.84 -3.07 -4.14
CA GLY A 421 -12.40 -3.06 -4.33
C GLY A 421 -12.07 -2.93 -5.81
N ALA A 422 -10.93 -2.33 -6.15
CA ALA A 422 -10.54 -2.15 -7.54
C ALA A 422 -9.07 -2.53 -7.76
N PHE A 423 -8.85 -3.39 -8.76
CA PHE A 423 -7.54 -3.57 -9.37
C PHE A 423 -7.39 -2.52 -10.46
N TYR A 424 -6.46 -1.61 -10.30
CA TYR A 424 -6.12 -0.59 -11.28
C TYR A 424 -4.92 -1.00 -12.12
N ALA A 425 -5.06 -0.92 -13.45
CA ALA A 425 -3.97 -1.09 -14.41
C ALA A 425 -3.66 0.26 -15.08
N ASN A 426 -2.40 0.66 -15.05
CA ASN A 426 -1.92 1.85 -15.76
C ASN A 426 -1.66 1.48 -17.22
N LEU A 427 -2.61 1.82 -18.07
CA LEU A 427 -2.60 1.48 -19.50
C LEU A 427 -2.21 2.69 -20.37
N LYS A 428 -1.38 3.60 -19.85
CA LYS A 428 -0.88 4.74 -20.61
C LYS A 428 -0.12 4.27 -21.85
N HIS A 429 0.79 3.33 -21.66
CA HIS A 429 1.58 2.71 -22.71
C HIS A 429 1.35 1.19 -22.67
N MET A 430 0.70 0.65 -23.69
CA MET A 430 0.39 -0.78 -23.73
C MET A 430 1.64 -1.67 -23.80
N ALA A 431 2.76 -1.15 -24.31
CA ALA A 431 4.03 -1.85 -24.34
C ALA A 431 4.59 -2.18 -22.93
N ASP A 432 4.19 -1.43 -21.90
CA ASP A 432 4.61 -1.67 -20.52
C ASP A 432 3.73 -2.73 -19.81
N ASN A 433 2.69 -3.24 -20.50
CA ASN A 433 1.71 -4.17 -19.95
C ASN A 433 1.62 -5.46 -20.78
N PRO A 434 2.68 -6.25 -20.86
CA PRO A 434 2.67 -7.47 -21.66
C PRO A 434 1.75 -8.54 -21.04
N THR A 435 0.93 -9.17 -21.87
CA THR A 435 -0.11 -10.12 -21.45
C THR A 435 0.43 -11.40 -20.80
N TRP A 436 1.70 -11.77 -21.05
CA TRP A 436 2.33 -12.91 -20.40
C TRP A 436 2.55 -12.71 -18.89
N GLN A 437 2.55 -11.47 -18.39
CA GLN A 437 2.63 -11.16 -16.95
C GLN A 437 1.24 -11.00 -16.31
N LEU A 438 0.18 -10.90 -17.10
CA LEU A 438 -1.15 -10.49 -16.62
C LEU A 438 -1.73 -11.47 -15.60
N GLN A 439 -1.51 -12.78 -15.76
CA GLN A 439 -2.09 -13.77 -14.86
C GLN A 439 -1.54 -13.63 -13.44
N SER A 440 -0.22 -13.54 -13.29
CA SER A 440 0.41 -13.36 -11.98
C SER A 440 0.02 -12.02 -11.35
N LEU A 441 -0.07 -10.96 -12.15
CA LEU A 441 -0.51 -9.64 -11.70
C LEU A 441 -1.96 -9.67 -11.18
N CYS A 442 -2.88 -10.35 -11.88
CA CYS A 442 -4.25 -10.55 -11.44
C CYS A 442 -4.33 -11.34 -10.11
N TYR A 443 -3.42 -12.29 -9.91
CA TYR A 443 -3.35 -13.05 -8.66
C TYR A 443 -2.78 -12.21 -7.53
N HIS A 444 -1.84 -11.30 -7.80
CA HIS A 444 -1.28 -10.37 -6.82
C HIS A 444 -2.32 -9.33 -6.36
N GLU A 445 -2.88 -8.56 -7.30
CA GLU A 445 -3.78 -7.44 -6.99
C GLU A 445 -5.22 -7.89 -6.68
N GLY A 446 -5.65 -8.96 -7.33
CA GLY A 446 -7.00 -9.51 -7.20
C GLY A 446 -7.10 -10.64 -6.18
N VAL A 447 -7.51 -11.81 -6.68
CA VAL A 447 -7.64 -13.03 -5.88
C VAL A 447 -6.64 -14.09 -6.39
N PRO A 448 -5.98 -14.77 -5.46
CA PRO A 448 -6.12 -14.78 -4.01
C PRO A 448 -5.28 -13.74 -3.25
N GLY A 449 -4.75 -12.71 -3.92
CA GLY A 449 -3.81 -11.72 -3.37
C GLY A 449 -4.46 -10.59 -2.56
N HIS A 450 -4.10 -9.34 -2.91
CA HIS A 450 -4.44 -8.15 -2.11
C HIS A 450 -5.93 -7.95 -1.88
N HIS A 451 -6.77 -8.10 -2.92
CA HIS A 451 -8.21 -7.96 -2.73
C HIS A 451 -8.74 -8.95 -1.68
N MET A 452 -8.38 -10.22 -1.80
CA MET A 452 -8.85 -11.22 -0.86
C MET A 452 -8.38 -10.94 0.56
N GLN A 453 -7.10 -10.67 0.77
CA GLN A 453 -6.52 -10.42 2.07
C GLN A 453 -7.12 -9.19 2.75
N ILE A 454 -7.18 -8.07 2.02
CA ILE A 454 -7.62 -6.78 2.57
C ILE A 454 -9.14 -6.76 2.79
N ALA A 455 -9.92 -7.33 1.88
CA ALA A 455 -11.37 -7.42 2.05
C ALA A 455 -11.74 -8.30 3.25
N ILE A 456 -11.11 -9.47 3.40
CA ILE A 456 -11.31 -10.32 4.58
C ILE A 456 -10.97 -9.54 5.87
N ALA A 457 -9.83 -8.85 5.91
CA ALA A 457 -9.45 -8.06 7.08
C ALA A 457 -10.49 -6.97 7.43
N GLN A 458 -11.04 -6.28 6.42
CA GLN A 458 -12.10 -5.28 6.61
C GLN A 458 -13.43 -5.87 7.08
N GLU A 459 -13.72 -7.12 6.73
CA GLU A 459 -14.95 -7.83 7.06
C GLU A 459 -14.92 -8.51 8.43
N LEU A 460 -13.80 -8.52 9.14
CA LEU A 460 -13.69 -9.08 10.49
C LEU A 460 -14.59 -8.31 11.46
N SER A 461 -15.60 -8.97 12.03
CA SER A 461 -16.56 -8.36 12.96
C SER A 461 -16.15 -8.48 14.43
N ASP A 462 -15.40 -9.55 14.77
CA ASP A 462 -15.15 -9.96 16.16
C ASP A 462 -13.77 -9.49 16.66
N VAL A 463 -13.19 -8.48 16.00
CA VAL A 463 -11.90 -7.88 16.38
C VAL A 463 -12.04 -6.39 16.64
N PRO A 464 -11.23 -5.80 17.54
CA PRO A 464 -11.17 -4.37 17.71
C PRO A 464 -10.96 -3.65 16.37
N ALA A 465 -11.64 -2.52 16.19
CA ALA A 465 -11.68 -1.82 14.91
C ALA A 465 -10.28 -1.53 14.33
N PHE A 466 -9.30 -1.16 15.13
CA PHE A 466 -7.95 -0.87 14.66
C PHE A 466 -7.33 -2.02 13.84
N ARG A 467 -7.61 -3.29 14.18
CA ARG A 467 -7.06 -4.47 13.49
C ARG A 467 -7.48 -4.61 12.03
N ARG A 468 -8.56 -3.97 11.63
CA ARG A 468 -9.07 -4.02 10.24
C ARG A 468 -8.27 -3.16 9.28
N PHE A 469 -7.42 -2.26 9.80
CA PHE A 469 -6.74 -1.21 9.01
C PHE A 469 -5.23 -1.18 9.21
N VAL A 470 -4.71 -1.86 10.23
CA VAL A 470 -3.27 -2.07 10.38
C VAL A 470 -2.75 -2.85 9.18
N LEU A 471 -1.64 -2.39 8.61
CA LEU A 471 -0.92 -3.09 7.56
C LEU A 471 0.55 -3.21 7.96
N HIS A 472 1.09 -4.41 7.83
CA HIS A 472 2.53 -4.68 7.94
C HIS A 472 3.02 -5.03 6.55
N THR A 473 3.94 -4.25 6.01
CA THR A 473 4.35 -4.33 4.60
C THR A 473 4.76 -5.75 4.21
N ALA A 474 5.61 -6.41 5.00
CA ALA A 474 6.04 -7.76 4.69
C ALA A 474 4.93 -8.82 4.76
N TYR A 475 3.90 -8.62 5.58
CA TYR A 475 2.74 -9.50 5.59
C TYR A 475 1.88 -9.29 4.35
N VAL A 476 1.61 -8.04 3.98
CA VAL A 476 0.73 -7.70 2.86
C VAL A 476 1.37 -8.06 1.53
N GLU A 477 2.59 -7.60 1.30
CA GLU A 477 3.31 -7.82 0.05
C GLU A 477 3.84 -9.26 -0.06
N GLY A 478 4.23 -9.83 1.08
CA GLY A 478 4.61 -11.24 1.12
C GLY A 478 3.46 -12.17 0.76
N TRP A 479 2.23 -11.85 1.20
CA TRP A 479 1.03 -12.56 0.79
C TRP A 479 0.74 -12.37 -0.70
N GLY A 480 0.80 -11.15 -1.23
CA GLY A 480 0.60 -10.87 -2.65
C GLY A 480 1.55 -11.72 -3.52
N LEU A 481 2.83 -11.74 -3.19
CA LEU A 481 3.83 -12.53 -3.92
C LEU A 481 3.64 -14.04 -3.71
N TYR A 482 3.22 -14.49 -2.53
CA TYR A 482 2.84 -15.86 -2.27
C TYR A 482 1.61 -16.27 -3.10
N ALA A 483 0.65 -15.37 -3.25
CA ALA A 483 -0.55 -15.58 -4.06
C ALA A 483 -0.27 -15.73 -5.57
N GLU A 484 0.83 -15.15 -6.05
CA GLU A 484 1.33 -15.42 -7.40
C GLU A 484 1.91 -16.84 -7.52
N ARG A 485 2.60 -17.30 -6.47
CA ARG A 485 3.38 -18.53 -6.51
C ARG A 485 2.59 -19.79 -6.25
N PHE A 486 1.76 -19.85 -5.19
CA PHE A 486 1.14 -21.10 -4.79
C PHE A 486 0.23 -21.73 -5.86
N PRO A 487 -0.45 -20.97 -6.76
CA PRO A 487 -1.29 -21.55 -7.79
C PRO A 487 -0.52 -22.43 -8.81
N GLU A 488 0.78 -22.20 -8.98
CA GLU A 488 1.63 -23.03 -9.83
C GLU A 488 1.64 -24.49 -9.37
N GLU A 489 1.71 -24.74 -8.07
CA GLU A 489 1.72 -26.08 -7.47
C GLU A 489 0.43 -26.88 -7.77
N TYR A 490 -0.64 -26.18 -8.14
CA TYR A 490 -1.95 -26.75 -8.47
C TYR A 490 -2.30 -26.66 -9.95
N GLY A 491 -1.33 -26.33 -10.80
CA GLY A 491 -1.43 -26.36 -12.25
C GLY A 491 -2.22 -25.19 -12.86
N PHE A 492 -2.28 -24.03 -12.21
CA PHE A 492 -2.99 -22.87 -12.77
C PHE A 492 -2.21 -22.14 -13.87
N TYR A 493 -0.90 -22.28 -13.92
CA TYR A 493 -0.06 -21.74 -14.99
C TYR A 493 0.13 -22.75 -16.12
N GLN A 494 -0.94 -22.98 -16.89
CA GLN A 494 -0.94 -23.95 -18.01
C GLN A 494 -0.09 -23.48 -19.19
N ASP A 495 -0.15 -22.17 -19.49
CA ASP A 495 0.68 -21.54 -20.50
C ASP A 495 2.10 -21.31 -19.94
N PRO A 496 3.15 -21.86 -20.56
CA PRO A 496 4.52 -21.61 -20.14
C PRO A 496 4.92 -20.13 -20.13
N TYR A 497 4.29 -19.31 -20.96
CA TYR A 497 4.56 -17.87 -20.97
C TYR A 497 3.93 -17.17 -19.75
N ALA A 498 2.75 -17.59 -19.32
CA ALA A 498 2.17 -17.10 -18.08
C ALA A 498 3.00 -17.52 -16.85
N ASP A 499 3.59 -18.73 -16.85
CA ASP A 499 4.52 -19.17 -15.81
C ASP A 499 5.85 -18.38 -15.85
N ALA A 500 6.33 -17.99 -17.03
CA ALA A 500 7.43 -17.04 -17.14
C ALA A 500 7.07 -15.68 -16.51
N GLY A 501 5.81 -15.25 -16.63
CA GLY A 501 5.27 -14.06 -15.99
C GLY A 501 5.36 -14.11 -14.46
N ARG A 502 4.93 -15.21 -13.88
CA ARG A 502 5.06 -15.48 -12.44
C ARG A 502 6.53 -15.43 -11.99
N ILE A 503 7.40 -16.14 -12.72
CA ILE A 503 8.84 -16.14 -12.39
C ILE A 503 9.43 -14.73 -12.51
N SER A 504 9.02 -13.94 -13.51
CA SER A 504 9.52 -12.58 -13.68
C SER A 504 9.12 -11.67 -12.51
N GLY A 505 7.90 -11.80 -12.01
CA GLY A 505 7.41 -11.10 -10.83
C GLY A 505 8.22 -11.42 -9.57
N GLU A 506 8.47 -12.71 -9.32
CA GLU A 506 9.29 -13.17 -8.20
C GLU A 506 10.76 -12.76 -8.36
N LEU A 507 11.30 -12.81 -9.58
CA LEU A 507 12.68 -12.43 -9.91
C LEU A 507 12.92 -10.92 -9.66
N LEU A 508 11.99 -10.06 -10.05
CA LEU A 508 12.05 -8.64 -9.73
C LEU A 508 12.17 -8.44 -8.21
N ARG A 509 11.35 -9.15 -7.41
CA ARG A 509 11.36 -9.04 -5.94
C ARG A 509 12.63 -9.66 -5.31
N ALA A 510 13.26 -10.64 -5.96
CA ALA A 510 14.58 -11.12 -5.57
C ALA A 510 15.69 -10.09 -5.88
N CYS A 511 15.64 -9.46 -7.05
CA CYS A 511 16.55 -8.36 -7.41
C CYS A 511 16.42 -7.17 -6.47
N ARG A 512 15.22 -6.86 -5.95
CA ARG A 512 14.99 -5.82 -4.94
C ARG A 512 15.81 -6.06 -3.66
N LEU A 513 15.91 -7.31 -3.19
CA LEU A 513 16.74 -7.63 -2.01
C LEU A 513 18.21 -7.25 -2.22
N VAL A 514 18.71 -7.47 -3.44
CA VAL A 514 20.11 -7.18 -3.78
C VAL A 514 20.33 -5.69 -4.01
N ALA A 515 19.44 -5.04 -4.76
CA ALA A 515 19.60 -3.63 -5.14
C ALA A 515 19.43 -2.69 -3.95
N ASP A 516 18.40 -2.88 -3.11
CA ASP A 516 18.16 -2.06 -1.91
C ASP A 516 19.32 -2.15 -0.92
N THR A 517 19.75 -3.38 -0.58
CA THR A 517 20.93 -3.59 0.28
C THR A 517 22.23 -3.18 -0.41
N GLY A 518 22.29 -3.29 -1.73
CA GLY A 518 23.39 -2.78 -2.56
C GLY A 518 23.58 -1.29 -2.38
N ILE A 519 22.52 -0.53 -2.52
CA ILE A 519 22.49 0.93 -2.37
C ILE A 519 22.81 1.33 -0.93
N HIS A 520 22.07 0.81 0.05
CA HIS A 520 22.04 1.35 1.40
C HIS A 520 23.10 0.76 2.32
N PHE A 521 23.65 -0.42 1.99
CA PHE A 521 24.65 -1.10 2.82
C PHE A 521 25.96 -1.38 2.08
N LYS A 522 25.91 -1.84 0.80
CA LYS A 522 27.13 -2.10 0.01
C LYS A 522 27.66 -0.85 -0.71
N ARG A 523 27.01 0.30 -0.55
CA ARG A 523 27.42 1.60 -1.12
C ARG A 523 27.43 1.64 -2.65
N TRP A 524 26.52 0.90 -3.28
CA TRP A 524 26.37 0.97 -4.73
C TRP A 524 25.91 2.36 -5.17
N SER A 525 26.44 2.81 -6.31
CA SER A 525 25.90 3.98 -6.97
C SER A 525 24.53 3.66 -7.60
N ARG A 526 23.80 4.70 -7.96
CA ARG A 526 22.53 4.58 -8.69
C ARG A 526 22.73 3.76 -9.99
N GLU A 527 23.79 4.04 -10.72
CA GLU A 527 24.12 3.39 -12.00
C GLU A 527 24.47 1.91 -11.80
N GLN A 528 25.21 1.56 -10.75
CA GLN A 528 25.50 0.16 -10.41
C GLN A 528 24.23 -0.61 -10.09
N ALA A 529 23.31 -0.02 -9.34
CA ALA A 529 22.03 -0.64 -9.00
C ALA A 529 21.15 -0.80 -10.26
N ILE A 530 21.10 0.19 -11.14
CA ILE A 530 20.36 0.09 -12.42
C ILE A 530 20.97 -1.01 -13.30
N GLN A 531 22.29 -1.05 -13.47
CA GLN A 531 22.95 -2.09 -14.25
C GLN A 531 22.64 -3.49 -13.70
N PHE A 532 22.66 -3.67 -12.38
CA PHE A 532 22.30 -4.92 -11.76
C PHE A 532 20.84 -5.31 -12.05
N MET A 533 19.90 -4.37 -11.91
CA MET A 533 18.48 -4.62 -12.20
C MET A 533 18.25 -4.99 -13.67
N VAL A 534 18.83 -4.24 -14.60
CA VAL A 534 18.73 -4.50 -16.06
C VAL A 534 19.30 -5.87 -16.41
N ALA A 535 20.42 -6.24 -15.82
CA ALA A 535 21.09 -7.51 -16.13
C ALA A 535 20.37 -8.74 -15.52
N ASN A 536 19.57 -8.56 -14.47
CA ASN A 536 19.07 -9.70 -13.70
C ASN A 536 17.55 -9.80 -13.61
N SER A 537 16.80 -8.70 -13.80
CA SER A 537 15.33 -8.73 -13.80
C SER A 537 14.77 -8.93 -15.22
N ALA A 538 13.50 -9.27 -15.30
CA ALA A 538 12.75 -9.30 -16.55
C ALA A 538 11.91 -8.02 -16.71
N SER A 539 12.56 -6.86 -16.57
CA SER A 539 11.97 -5.53 -16.63
C SER A 539 12.65 -4.67 -17.69
N THR A 540 11.96 -3.66 -18.19
CA THR A 540 12.58 -2.69 -19.11
C THR A 540 13.61 -1.82 -18.37
N GLU A 541 14.52 -1.18 -19.11
CA GLU A 541 15.50 -0.26 -18.50
C GLU A 541 14.79 0.92 -17.79
N GLY A 542 13.70 1.42 -18.37
CA GLY A 542 12.89 2.48 -17.77
C GLY A 542 12.29 2.08 -16.43
N ASP A 543 11.75 0.85 -16.34
CA ASP A 543 11.23 0.29 -15.09
C ASP A 543 12.35 0.12 -14.06
N CYS A 544 13.52 -0.38 -14.47
CA CYS A 544 14.68 -0.54 -13.59
C CYS A 544 15.16 0.80 -13.01
N ILE A 545 15.17 1.87 -13.81
CA ILE A 545 15.47 3.22 -13.34
C ILE A 545 14.46 3.67 -12.30
N GLY A 546 13.16 3.54 -12.61
CA GLY A 546 12.07 3.90 -11.69
C GLY A 546 12.16 3.14 -10.36
N GLU A 547 12.40 1.85 -10.42
CA GLU A 547 12.56 0.97 -9.24
C GLU A 547 13.77 1.37 -8.39
N VAL A 548 14.94 1.55 -8.99
CA VAL A 548 16.15 1.96 -8.25
C VAL A 548 15.96 3.31 -7.58
N GLU A 549 15.38 4.29 -8.28
CA GLU A 549 15.08 5.60 -7.71
C GLU A 549 14.06 5.53 -6.56
N ARG A 550 13.11 4.59 -6.63
CA ARG A 550 12.20 4.29 -5.52
C ARG A 550 12.96 3.77 -4.29
N TYR A 551 13.94 2.88 -4.45
CA TYR A 551 14.71 2.36 -3.32
C TYR A 551 15.49 3.47 -2.62
N PHE A 552 16.06 4.42 -3.36
CA PHE A 552 16.65 5.61 -2.75
C PHE A 552 15.66 6.44 -1.93
N CYS A 553 14.40 6.51 -2.37
CA CYS A 553 13.36 7.27 -1.68
C CYS A 553 12.82 6.56 -0.44
N TRP A 554 12.70 5.22 -0.50
CA TRP A 554 12.11 4.38 0.54
C TRP A 554 13.04 3.21 0.91
N PRO A 555 14.09 3.48 1.69
CA PRO A 555 15.05 2.46 2.10
C PRO A 555 14.36 1.31 2.86
N GLY A 556 14.66 0.07 2.48
CA GLY A 556 14.14 -1.13 3.13
C GLY A 556 12.75 -1.59 2.67
N GLN A 557 11.91 -0.72 2.08
CA GLN A 557 10.55 -1.08 1.68
C GLN A 557 10.55 -2.21 0.64
N ALA A 558 11.47 -2.16 -0.32
CA ALA A 558 11.59 -3.15 -1.38
C ALA A 558 11.89 -4.57 -0.87
N LEU A 559 12.43 -4.70 0.34
CA LEU A 559 12.78 -5.99 0.95
C LEU A 559 11.55 -6.78 1.43
N ALA A 560 10.50 -6.08 1.81
CA ALA A 560 9.32 -6.63 2.46
C ALA A 560 8.65 -7.76 1.64
N TYR A 561 8.58 -7.61 0.33
CA TYR A 561 7.95 -8.55 -0.61
C TYR A 561 8.53 -9.97 -0.49
N LYS A 562 9.81 -10.09 -0.79
CA LYS A 562 10.46 -11.41 -0.86
C LYS A 562 10.74 -11.98 0.53
N VAL A 563 11.05 -11.15 1.51
CA VAL A 563 11.18 -11.56 2.92
C VAL A 563 9.85 -12.13 3.43
N GLY A 564 8.75 -11.42 3.19
CA GLY A 564 7.42 -11.85 3.61
C GLY A 564 7.00 -13.17 2.95
N MET A 565 7.13 -13.28 1.63
CA MET A 565 6.83 -14.51 0.89
C MET A 565 7.64 -15.70 1.39
N ASN A 566 8.97 -15.53 1.53
CA ASN A 566 9.84 -16.60 1.99
C ASN A 566 9.43 -17.08 3.39
N ARG A 567 9.05 -16.14 4.28
CA ARG A 567 8.56 -16.50 5.60
C ARG A 567 7.25 -17.28 5.55
N ILE A 568 6.28 -16.88 4.73
CA ILE A 568 5.01 -17.61 4.55
C ILE A 568 5.28 -19.02 4.01
N LEU A 569 6.15 -19.17 3.02
CA LEU A 569 6.54 -20.47 2.48
C LEU A 569 7.21 -21.35 3.53
N GLU A 570 8.17 -20.82 4.29
CA GLU A 570 8.84 -21.53 5.38
C GLU A 570 7.85 -22.04 6.44
N LEU A 571 6.92 -21.17 6.85
CA LEU A 571 5.88 -21.51 7.82
C LEU A 571 4.95 -22.61 7.27
N ARG A 572 4.59 -22.55 6.00
CA ARG A 572 3.76 -23.57 5.35
C ARG A 572 4.47 -24.93 5.31
N GLU A 573 5.71 -24.96 4.89
CA GLU A 573 6.48 -26.22 4.83
C GLU A 573 6.77 -26.78 6.22
N ARG A 574 6.94 -25.92 7.24
CA ARG A 574 7.01 -26.37 8.63
C ARG A 574 5.70 -27.00 9.08
N ALA A 575 4.55 -26.32 8.86
CA ALA A 575 3.26 -26.87 9.20
C ALA A 575 2.98 -28.21 8.52
N LYS A 576 3.36 -28.34 7.22
CA LYS A 576 3.26 -29.63 6.51
C LYS A 576 4.07 -30.76 7.20
N ARG A 577 5.30 -30.46 7.62
CA ARG A 577 6.14 -31.45 8.32
C ARG A 577 5.56 -31.84 9.69
N ASP A 578 5.13 -30.84 10.47
CA ASP A 578 4.66 -31.03 11.85
C ASP A 578 3.30 -31.76 11.91
N MET A 579 2.44 -31.53 10.94
CA MET A 579 1.09 -32.11 10.88
C MET A 579 1.02 -33.42 10.05
N GLY A 580 1.96 -33.64 9.13
CA GLY A 580 1.92 -34.78 8.23
C GLY A 580 0.58 -34.89 7.48
N PRO A 581 -0.09 -36.05 7.51
CA PRO A 581 -1.38 -36.25 6.82
C PRO A 581 -2.54 -35.35 7.32
N ARG A 582 -2.39 -34.71 8.46
CA ARG A 582 -3.40 -33.77 9.01
C ARG A 582 -3.30 -32.36 8.40
N PHE A 583 -2.26 -32.09 7.64
CA PHE A 583 -2.10 -30.77 7.03
C PHE A 583 -3.20 -30.50 6.02
N ASP A 584 -3.93 -29.41 6.23
CA ASP A 584 -4.92 -28.88 5.30
C ASP A 584 -4.51 -27.47 4.85
N ILE A 585 -4.34 -27.29 3.54
CA ILE A 585 -3.96 -26.00 2.95
C ILE A 585 -5.00 -24.91 3.24
N ARG A 586 -6.29 -25.27 3.33
CA ARG A 586 -7.38 -24.34 3.68
C ARG A 586 -7.19 -23.82 5.11
N GLY A 587 -6.97 -24.73 6.06
CA GLY A 587 -6.72 -24.37 7.45
C GLY A 587 -5.46 -23.51 7.64
N PHE A 588 -4.42 -23.77 6.85
CA PHE A 588 -3.22 -22.92 6.82
C PHE A 588 -3.55 -21.52 6.32
N HIS A 589 -4.17 -21.38 5.15
CA HIS A 589 -4.52 -20.09 4.57
C HIS A 589 -5.50 -19.30 5.44
N ASP A 590 -6.51 -19.97 5.99
CA ASP A 590 -7.46 -19.34 6.92
C ASP A 590 -6.76 -18.84 8.19
N THR A 591 -5.76 -19.58 8.70
CA THR A 591 -4.95 -19.13 9.85
C THR A 591 -4.15 -17.87 9.51
N VAL A 592 -3.60 -17.79 8.30
CA VAL A 592 -2.90 -16.59 7.84
C VAL A 592 -3.85 -15.40 7.78
N LEU A 593 -5.06 -15.54 7.17
CA LEU A 593 -5.91 -14.41 6.81
C LEU A 593 -6.90 -13.97 7.91
N SER A 594 -7.30 -14.86 8.81
CA SER A 594 -8.41 -14.63 9.78
C SER A 594 -8.12 -13.58 10.86
N ASN A 595 -6.89 -13.12 10.97
CA ASN A 595 -6.48 -12.16 12.00
C ASN A 595 -6.24 -10.73 11.50
N GLY A 596 -6.45 -10.48 10.21
CA GLY A 596 -5.99 -9.25 9.56
C GLY A 596 -4.47 -9.25 9.45
N SER A 597 -3.87 -8.08 9.18
CA SER A 597 -2.42 -7.97 9.07
C SER A 597 -1.75 -8.09 10.43
N VAL A 598 -0.75 -8.96 10.52
CA VAL A 598 0.05 -9.22 11.72
C VAL A 598 1.54 -9.12 11.41
N THR A 599 2.39 -8.97 12.43
CA THR A 599 3.83 -9.05 12.23
C THR A 599 4.25 -10.49 11.89
N LEU A 600 5.36 -10.66 11.17
CA LEU A 600 5.85 -12.00 10.80
C LEU A 600 6.18 -12.89 12.03
N PRO A 601 6.71 -12.36 13.16
CA PRO A 601 6.83 -13.14 14.39
C PRO A 601 5.47 -13.62 14.95
N MET A 602 4.44 -12.80 14.90
CA MET A 602 3.11 -13.21 15.35
C MET A 602 2.50 -14.27 14.41
N LEU A 603 2.71 -14.11 13.10
CA LEU A 603 2.29 -15.13 12.14
C LEU A 603 2.96 -16.49 12.42
N ASP A 604 4.24 -16.48 12.77
CA ASP A 604 4.97 -17.70 13.17
C ASP A 604 4.29 -18.43 14.35
N GLU A 605 3.96 -17.70 15.40
CA GLU A 605 3.26 -18.26 16.57
C GLU A 605 1.89 -18.82 16.21
N MET A 606 1.12 -18.07 15.41
CA MET A 606 -0.21 -18.52 14.95
C MET A 606 -0.14 -19.83 14.16
N ILE A 607 0.84 -19.97 13.28
CA ILE A 607 1.05 -21.20 12.50
C ILE A 607 1.58 -22.32 13.40
N SER A 608 2.41 -22.02 14.39
CA SER A 608 2.83 -23.00 15.38
C SER A 608 1.65 -23.52 16.21
N ASP A 609 0.72 -22.64 16.59
CA ASP A 609 -0.50 -23.04 17.29
C ASP A 609 -1.45 -23.83 16.39
N TYR A 610 -1.57 -23.45 15.11
CA TYR A 610 -2.31 -24.24 14.13
C TYR A 610 -1.77 -25.66 14.01
N SER A 611 -0.46 -25.82 13.95
CA SER A 611 0.18 -27.13 13.81
C SER A 611 -0.02 -28.06 15.01
N ARG A 612 -0.26 -27.49 16.21
CA ARG A 612 -0.51 -28.25 17.46
C ARG A 612 -1.95 -28.67 17.67
N ARG A 613 -2.90 -28.20 16.85
CA ARG A 613 -4.31 -28.57 17.02
C ARG A 613 -4.49 -30.09 16.88
N PRO A 614 -5.25 -30.71 17.79
CA PRO A 614 -5.64 -32.11 17.61
C PRO A 614 -6.49 -32.27 16.35
N ALA A 615 -6.55 -33.49 15.83
CA ALA A 615 -7.33 -33.83 14.64
C ALA A 615 -8.82 -33.59 14.86
#